data_2e8deb5f0afcbc1594e006b0d31e6f3b
#
_entry.id   2e8deb5f0afcbc1594e006b0d31e6f3b
#
_cell.length_a   1.000
_cell.length_b   1.000
_cell.length_c   1.000
_cell.angle_alpha   90.00
_cell.angle_beta   90.00
_cell.angle_gamma   90.00
#
_symmetry.space_group_name_H-M   'P 1'
#
loop_
_entity.id
_entity.type
_entity.pdbx_description
1 polymer ?
#
loop_
_entity_poly.entity_id
_entity_poly.type
_entity_poly.pdbx_seq_one_letter_code
_entity_poly.pdbx_strand_id
1 'polypeptide(L)'
;MILLTTKNNHFNLDSPVGRVLWYILSIFWQGTTTRQTTFCKEGKRHQGTERIAHNTCGALTKWLNFLRLKITTFSKRYQSHQHSSAESWFNSAFLFKFASQFIIFSFLITFLPLSSYANTQSFTLANGLKLIVKEDHRAPTAVQMVWYKAGSMDEHNGTTGLAHALEHMMFKGTKNIASGEFSAKIAALGGRENAFTSKDYTAYFQQIDRSKLEAVMALEADRMHNLNLNEEEFSKEIKVIMEERRLRTDNQTSGQIFETLYANAFTAHPYRHPIIGWMNDLENMSIQDVQQWYNTWYAPNNAILIIGGNVNTQEVLNWAKKYYEIIPAKQVPTTKPQKEPVQKGIRRINLKAVAQNPQLVLAYQAPSLPYSTKQEDADALEILAAVLNGYDNARFNARLIRNKKIATDINTDYSHIGRGPGLFIIAATPTEKTSLTELEKQLKSEVKTISEQGISETELARIKTQLIAQQIYKRDSLFGQIMEIGLLESFGLDYTQSDTILKRLQNVTKEQVRSVAKQYFNDDTLTVLTLTPIPLQK
;
A
#
# COMPACT_ATOMS: atom_id res chain seq x y z
N MET A 1 -1.42 -19.69 -40.77
CA MET A 1 -1.31 -20.32 -42.09
C MET A 1 -2.67 -20.54 -42.78
N ILE A 2 -3.68 -19.73 -42.49
CA ILE A 2 -5.02 -19.87 -43.09
C ILE A 2 -5.54 -18.46 -43.42
N LEU A 3 -4.98 -17.77 -44.36
CA LEU A 3 -5.57 -16.53 -44.94
C LEU A 3 -4.80 -15.99 -46.18
N LEU A 4 -4.12 -16.85 -46.93
CA LEU A 4 -3.51 -16.50 -48.23
C LEU A 4 -3.96 -17.42 -49.38
N THR A 5 -5.10 -18.10 -49.22
CA THR A 5 -5.76 -18.81 -50.30
C THR A 5 -7.06 -18.09 -50.67
N THR A 6 -6.95 -16.97 -51.36
CA THR A 6 -8.01 -16.57 -52.30
C THR A 6 -7.70 -17.25 -53.62
N LYS A 7 -8.69 -17.97 -54.17
CA LYS A 7 -8.65 -18.62 -55.45
C LYS A 7 -8.00 -17.70 -56.51
N ASN A 8 -6.99 -18.20 -57.21
CA ASN A 8 -6.36 -17.65 -58.44
C ASN A 8 -5.24 -16.60 -58.31
N ASN A 9 -4.29 -16.73 -57.35
CA ASN A 9 -3.00 -16.01 -57.52
C ASN A 9 -1.88 -16.81 -56.83
N HIS A 10 -1.09 -17.60 -57.62
CA HIS A 10 0.16 -18.23 -57.18
C HIS A 10 1.28 -17.17 -57.22
N PHE A 11 1.73 -16.70 -56.08
CA PHE A 11 3.03 -16.04 -55.95
C PHE A 11 4.13 -17.06 -56.14
N ASN A 12 5.03 -16.90 -57.13
CA ASN A 12 6.18 -17.74 -57.30
C ASN A 12 7.22 -17.44 -56.18
N LEU A 13 7.15 -18.20 -55.11
CA LEU A 13 8.04 -18.09 -53.93
C LEU A 13 9.49 -18.54 -54.24
N ASP A 14 9.76 -19.15 -55.38
CA ASP A 14 11.07 -19.63 -55.76
C ASP A 14 11.96 -18.57 -56.44
N SER A 15 11.41 -17.39 -56.74
CA SER A 15 12.20 -16.28 -57.24
C SER A 15 13.01 -15.61 -56.11
N PRO A 16 14.21 -15.08 -56.39
CA PRO A 16 15.03 -14.39 -55.37
C PRO A 16 14.28 -13.27 -54.68
N VAL A 17 13.41 -12.57 -55.38
CA VAL A 17 12.57 -11.47 -54.85
C VAL A 17 11.43 -12.02 -53.99
N GLY A 18 10.81 -13.12 -54.38
CA GLY A 18 9.77 -13.81 -53.61
C GLY A 18 10.27 -14.33 -52.28
N ARG A 19 11.49 -14.89 -52.20
CA ARG A 19 12.13 -15.36 -50.98
C ARG A 19 12.46 -14.21 -50.01
N VAL A 20 12.98 -13.10 -50.49
CA VAL A 20 13.28 -11.92 -49.67
C VAL A 20 11.98 -11.28 -49.12
N LEU A 21 10.94 -11.15 -49.94
CA LEU A 21 9.65 -10.67 -49.47
C LEU A 21 8.98 -11.59 -48.44
N TRP A 22 9.08 -12.90 -48.64
CA TRP A 22 8.58 -13.90 -47.69
C TRP A 22 9.33 -13.85 -46.35
N TYR A 23 10.65 -13.69 -46.37
CA TYR A 23 11.46 -13.57 -45.17
C TYR A 23 11.15 -12.29 -44.38
N ILE A 24 11.01 -11.15 -45.06
CA ILE A 24 10.63 -9.89 -44.46
C ILE A 24 9.20 -9.96 -43.87
N LEU A 25 8.26 -10.55 -44.57
CA LEU A 25 6.87 -10.70 -44.14
C LEU A 25 6.75 -11.70 -42.97
N SER A 26 7.58 -12.78 -42.95
CA SER A 26 7.55 -13.75 -41.84
C SER A 26 8.11 -13.18 -40.55
N ILE A 27 9.17 -12.38 -40.59
CA ILE A 27 9.73 -11.67 -39.44
C ILE A 27 8.73 -10.64 -38.91
N PHE A 28 8.06 -9.93 -39.83
CA PHE A 28 7.05 -8.93 -39.48
C PHE A 28 5.80 -9.56 -38.86
N TRP A 29 5.38 -10.71 -39.37
CA TRP A 29 4.18 -11.43 -38.90
C TRP A 29 4.38 -12.06 -37.51
N GLN A 30 5.55 -12.62 -37.23
CA GLN A 30 5.89 -13.15 -35.91
C GLN A 30 6.05 -12.05 -34.85
N GLY A 31 6.64 -10.90 -35.22
CA GLY A 31 6.83 -9.78 -34.30
C GLY A 31 5.55 -8.98 -33.99
N THR A 32 4.65 -8.84 -34.99
CA THR A 32 3.44 -8.01 -34.82
C THR A 32 2.26 -8.75 -34.23
N THR A 33 2.08 -10.05 -34.50
CA THR A 33 0.97 -10.83 -33.94
C THR A 33 1.12 -11.01 -32.43
N THR A 34 2.32 -11.23 -31.93
CA THR A 34 2.58 -11.38 -30.49
C THR A 34 2.43 -10.03 -29.75
N ARG A 35 2.93 -8.93 -30.32
CA ARG A 35 2.81 -7.58 -29.72
C ARG A 35 1.43 -6.97 -29.85
N GLN A 36 0.71 -7.22 -30.95
CA GLN A 36 -0.63 -6.67 -31.14
C GLN A 36 -1.67 -7.34 -30.24
N THR A 37 -1.56 -8.65 -29.98
CA THR A 37 -2.45 -9.35 -29.03
C THR A 37 -2.17 -8.98 -27.57
N THR A 38 -0.95 -8.62 -27.21
CA THR A 38 -0.59 -8.14 -25.89
C THR A 38 -1.04 -6.68 -25.71
N PHE A 39 -0.72 -5.79 -26.65
CA PHE A 39 -1.04 -4.37 -26.55
C PHE A 39 -2.55 -4.06 -26.61
N CYS A 40 -3.30 -4.75 -27.48
CA CYS A 40 -4.76 -4.59 -27.55
C CYS A 40 -5.50 -5.31 -26.41
N LYS A 41 -4.93 -6.31 -25.77
CA LYS A 41 -5.50 -6.94 -24.58
C LYS A 41 -5.26 -6.13 -23.30
N GLU A 42 -4.11 -5.48 -23.17
CA GLU A 42 -3.81 -4.61 -22.03
C GLU A 42 -4.56 -3.27 -22.11
N GLY A 43 -4.71 -2.66 -23.29
CA GLY A 43 -5.46 -1.41 -23.48
C GLY A 43 -6.96 -1.50 -23.18
N LYS A 44 -7.56 -2.69 -23.19
CA LYS A 44 -8.97 -2.89 -22.80
C LYS A 44 -9.20 -3.03 -21.29
N ARG A 45 -8.17 -3.05 -20.48
CA ARG A 45 -8.27 -3.22 -19.01
C ARG A 45 -8.25 -1.92 -18.21
N HIS A 46 -7.93 -0.77 -18.81
CA HIS A 46 -7.84 0.51 -18.10
C HIS A 46 -8.70 1.58 -18.76
N GLN A 47 -9.78 1.97 -18.10
CA GLN A 47 -10.74 2.98 -18.59
C GLN A 47 -10.17 4.42 -18.72
N GLY A 48 -8.95 4.69 -18.27
CA GLY A 48 -8.30 6.01 -18.36
C GLY A 48 -7.41 6.23 -19.58
N THR A 49 -6.98 5.16 -20.26
CA THR A 49 -6.05 5.21 -21.41
C THR A 49 -6.72 4.93 -22.76
N GLU A 50 -8.05 4.78 -22.78
CA GLU A 50 -8.80 4.39 -23.98
C GLU A 50 -8.60 5.35 -25.17
N ARG A 51 -8.51 6.66 -24.97
CA ARG A 51 -8.33 7.62 -26.09
C ARG A 51 -6.95 7.51 -26.76
N ILE A 52 -5.89 7.28 -26.00
CA ILE A 52 -4.52 7.18 -26.57
C ILE A 52 -4.31 5.80 -27.20
N ALA A 53 -4.75 4.72 -26.53
CA ALA A 53 -4.67 3.38 -27.07
C ALA A 53 -5.58 3.17 -28.28
N HIS A 54 -6.76 3.77 -28.31
CA HIS A 54 -7.68 3.72 -29.44
C HIS A 54 -7.13 4.48 -30.66
N ASN A 55 -6.50 5.64 -30.47
CA ASN A 55 -5.89 6.41 -31.54
C ASN A 55 -4.64 5.75 -32.12
N THR A 56 -3.78 5.15 -31.31
CA THR A 56 -2.59 4.41 -31.75
C THR A 56 -2.96 3.09 -32.43
N CYS A 57 -3.93 2.34 -31.90
CA CYS A 57 -4.40 1.10 -32.51
C CYS A 57 -5.15 1.41 -33.84
N GLY A 58 -5.93 2.49 -33.89
CA GLY A 58 -6.60 2.97 -35.10
C GLY A 58 -5.63 3.47 -36.18
N ALA A 59 -4.55 4.14 -35.80
CA ALA A 59 -3.51 4.59 -36.72
C ALA A 59 -2.70 3.41 -37.28
N LEU A 60 -2.36 2.44 -36.44
CA LEU A 60 -1.66 1.22 -36.84
C LEU A 60 -2.50 0.37 -37.80
N THR A 61 -3.79 0.24 -37.55
CA THR A 61 -4.73 -0.50 -38.40
C THR A 61 -4.92 0.20 -39.76
N LYS A 62 -5.03 1.53 -39.79
CA LYS A 62 -5.10 2.32 -41.03
C LYS A 62 -3.81 2.19 -41.86
N TRP A 63 -2.66 2.19 -41.17
CA TRP A 63 -1.36 2.05 -41.84
C TRP A 63 -1.15 0.63 -42.41
N LEU A 64 -1.53 -0.41 -41.68
CA LEU A 64 -1.50 -1.80 -42.15
C LEU A 64 -2.43 -2.00 -43.38
N ASN A 65 -3.61 -1.40 -43.37
CA ASN A 65 -4.52 -1.44 -44.51
C ASN A 65 -3.96 -0.66 -45.72
N PHE A 66 -3.31 0.47 -45.51
CA PHE A 66 -2.62 1.24 -46.56
C PHE A 66 -1.46 0.43 -47.18
N LEU A 67 -0.63 -0.24 -46.36
CA LEU A 67 0.43 -1.16 -46.81
C LEU A 67 -0.15 -2.32 -47.62
N ARG A 68 -1.23 -2.93 -47.16
CA ARG A 68 -1.93 -4.00 -47.88
C ARG A 68 -2.41 -3.55 -49.25
N LEU A 69 -2.99 -2.35 -49.35
CA LEU A 69 -3.47 -1.75 -50.60
C LEU A 69 -2.31 -1.48 -51.57
N LYS A 70 -1.17 -0.96 -51.08
CA LYS A 70 0.02 -0.68 -51.88
C LYS A 70 0.68 -1.96 -52.41
N ILE A 71 0.77 -3.01 -51.59
CA ILE A 71 1.32 -4.33 -51.97
C ILE A 71 0.41 -4.98 -53.02
N THR A 72 -0.91 -4.90 -52.85
CA THR A 72 -1.87 -5.47 -53.82
C THR A 72 -1.84 -4.73 -55.17
N THR A 73 -1.69 -3.40 -55.17
CA THR A 73 -1.58 -2.57 -56.36
C THR A 73 -0.25 -2.84 -57.09
N PHE A 74 0.82 -3.05 -56.35
CA PHE A 74 2.13 -3.43 -56.88
C PHE A 74 2.10 -4.81 -57.54
N SER A 75 1.50 -5.79 -56.88
CA SER A 75 1.32 -7.14 -57.42
C SER A 75 0.58 -7.13 -58.77
N LYS A 76 -0.51 -6.35 -58.87
CA LYS A 76 -1.28 -6.20 -60.10
C LYS A 76 -0.49 -5.49 -61.23
N ARG A 77 0.32 -4.47 -60.93
CA ARG A 77 1.19 -3.82 -61.92
C ARG A 77 2.35 -4.69 -62.38
N TYR A 78 2.94 -5.50 -61.49
CA TYR A 78 4.00 -6.42 -61.79
C TYR A 78 3.54 -7.50 -62.77
N GLN A 79 2.32 -8.02 -62.63
CA GLN A 79 1.74 -9.00 -63.57
C GLN A 79 1.44 -8.44 -64.96
N SER A 80 1.20 -7.11 -65.08
CA SER A 80 0.90 -6.49 -66.38
C SER A 80 2.12 -6.10 -67.23
N HIS A 81 3.36 -6.19 -66.69
CA HIS A 81 4.58 -5.71 -67.35
C HIS A 81 5.65 -6.77 -67.58
N GLN A 82 5.31 -8.08 -67.67
CA GLN A 82 6.27 -9.16 -67.93
C GLN A 82 6.88 -9.18 -69.36
N HIS A 83 6.74 -8.14 -70.18
CA HIS A 83 7.20 -8.13 -71.56
C HIS A 83 7.99 -6.88 -71.99
N SER A 84 8.88 -6.31 -71.16
CA SER A 84 9.81 -5.30 -71.66
C SER A 84 11.13 -5.22 -70.87
N SER A 85 12.22 -4.98 -71.63
CA SER A 85 13.63 -4.96 -71.17
C SER A 85 14.04 -3.74 -70.33
N ALA A 86 13.10 -3.05 -69.69
CA ALA A 86 13.35 -1.89 -68.83
C ALA A 86 13.40 -2.24 -67.31
N GLU A 87 13.57 -3.53 -66.98
CA GLU A 87 13.39 -4.09 -65.65
C GLU A 87 14.43 -3.66 -64.58
N SER A 88 15.65 -3.30 -64.99
CA SER A 88 16.72 -3.10 -64.01
C SER A 88 16.67 -1.75 -63.27
N TRP A 89 16.15 -0.68 -63.92
CA TRP A 89 16.12 0.65 -63.33
C TRP A 89 14.90 0.91 -62.45
N PHE A 90 13.77 0.30 -62.72
CA PHE A 90 12.55 0.48 -61.92
C PHE A 90 12.62 -0.28 -60.60
N ASN A 91 13.28 -1.42 -60.56
CA ASN A 91 13.46 -2.23 -59.36
C ASN A 91 14.39 -1.56 -58.30
N SER A 92 15.48 -0.91 -58.75
CA SER A 92 16.42 -0.29 -57.81
C SER A 92 15.87 0.97 -57.15
N ALA A 93 15.18 1.84 -57.87
CA ALA A 93 14.59 3.07 -57.28
C ALA A 93 13.42 2.78 -56.35
N PHE A 94 12.65 1.71 -56.59
CA PHE A 94 11.53 1.32 -55.73
C PHE A 94 12.05 0.65 -54.43
N LEU A 95 13.05 -0.24 -54.54
CA LEU A 95 13.68 -0.86 -53.39
C LEU A 95 14.40 0.16 -52.49
N PHE A 96 15.02 1.18 -53.11
CA PHE A 96 15.68 2.26 -52.35
C PHE A 96 14.66 3.15 -51.61
N LYS A 97 13.53 3.49 -52.20
CA LYS A 97 12.45 4.23 -51.55
C LYS A 97 11.78 3.40 -50.44
N PHE A 98 11.62 2.09 -50.64
CA PHE A 98 11.04 1.22 -49.62
C PHE A 98 12.01 1.01 -48.46
N ALA A 99 13.30 0.82 -48.75
CA ALA A 99 14.33 0.69 -47.71
C ALA A 99 14.51 1.99 -46.91
N SER A 100 14.50 3.16 -47.58
CA SER A 100 14.60 4.45 -46.88
C SER A 100 13.40 4.74 -45.98
N GLN A 101 12.16 4.40 -46.39
CA GLN A 101 10.98 4.52 -45.55
C GLN A 101 11.01 3.52 -44.37
N PHE A 102 11.58 2.34 -44.58
CA PHE A 102 11.73 1.34 -43.51
C PHE A 102 12.79 1.77 -42.48
N ILE A 103 13.89 2.37 -42.92
CA ILE A 103 14.94 2.91 -42.06
C ILE A 103 14.39 4.09 -41.24
N ILE A 104 13.62 5.02 -41.86
CA ILE A 104 13.01 6.14 -41.17
C ILE A 104 11.98 5.64 -40.13
N PHE A 105 11.19 4.63 -40.46
CA PHE A 105 10.20 4.07 -39.54
C PHE A 105 10.84 3.26 -38.38
N SER A 106 11.93 2.52 -38.65
CA SER A 106 12.73 1.87 -37.61
C SER A 106 13.39 2.89 -36.68
N PHE A 107 13.87 4.01 -37.23
CA PHE A 107 14.42 5.12 -36.45
C PHE A 107 13.36 5.81 -35.58
N LEU A 108 12.13 5.98 -36.09
CA LEU A 108 11.01 6.52 -35.30
C LEU A 108 10.56 5.59 -34.16
N ILE A 109 10.66 4.26 -34.36
CA ILE A 109 10.31 3.28 -33.29
C ILE A 109 11.38 3.22 -32.21
N THR A 110 12.65 3.44 -32.53
CA THR A 110 13.74 3.49 -31.56
C THR A 110 13.72 4.78 -30.72
N PHE A 111 13.06 5.84 -31.18
CA PHE A 111 12.86 7.09 -30.45
C PHE A 111 11.50 7.21 -29.75
N LEU A 112 10.69 6.14 -29.70
CA LEU A 112 9.58 6.12 -28.75
C LEU A 112 10.17 6.18 -27.34
N PRO A 113 9.80 7.20 -26.53
CA PRO A 113 10.31 7.26 -25.17
C PRO A 113 9.97 5.94 -24.47
N LEU A 114 10.99 5.22 -24.04
CA LEU A 114 10.83 4.14 -23.06
C LEU A 114 10.04 4.78 -21.93
N SER A 115 8.82 4.32 -21.72
CA SER A 115 8.01 4.75 -20.59
C SER A 115 8.90 4.65 -19.35
N SER A 116 9.26 5.80 -18.80
CA SER A 116 10.06 5.88 -17.60
C SER A 116 9.27 5.16 -16.51
N TYR A 117 9.63 3.93 -16.19
CA TYR A 117 9.15 3.28 -14.99
C TYR A 117 9.49 4.21 -13.84
N ALA A 118 8.50 4.55 -13.02
CA ALA A 118 8.68 5.38 -11.85
C ALA A 118 9.87 4.85 -11.04
N ASN A 119 11.00 5.57 -11.13
CA ASN A 119 12.25 5.14 -10.54
C ASN A 119 12.25 5.59 -9.08
N THR A 120 12.21 4.64 -8.14
CA THR A 120 12.36 4.93 -6.72
C THR A 120 13.83 4.80 -6.36
N GLN A 121 14.42 5.85 -5.82
CA GLN A 121 15.83 5.90 -5.42
C GLN A 121 15.93 6.18 -3.92
N SER A 122 16.92 5.57 -3.27
CA SER A 122 17.19 5.73 -1.85
C SER A 122 18.60 6.24 -1.61
N PHE A 123 18.74 7.17 -0.67
CA PHE A 123 19.99 7.78 -0.25
C PHE A 123 20.04 7.80 1.27
N THR A 124 21.25 7.73 1.82
CA THR A 124 21.48 8.01 3.24
C THR A 124 22.35 9.28 3.33
N LEU A 125 21.83 10.31 3.99
CA LEU A 125 22.57 11.56 4.21
C LEU A 125 23.67 11.36 5.26
N ALA A 126 24.62 12.27 5.34
CA ALA A 126 25.77 12.18 6.26
C ALA A 126 25.35 12.10 7.74
N ASN A 127 24.21 12.68 8.10
CA ASN A 127 23.63 12.60 9.45
C ASN A 127 22.76 11.36 9.71
N GLY A 128 22.71 10.40 8.77
CA GLY A 128 21.97 9.15 8.90
C GLY A 128 20.50 9.21 8.48
N LEU A 129 19.98 10.36 8.02
CA LEU A 129 18.62 10.44 7.47
C LEU A 129 18.50 9.59 6.20
N LYS A 130 17.54 8.68 6.16
CA LYS A 130 17.19 7.94 4.94
C LYS A 130 16.24 8.78 4.09
N LEU A 131 16.67 9.15 2.89
CA LEU A 131 15.84 9.81 1.87
C LEU A 131 15.41 8.80 0.83
N ILE A 132 14.12 8.75 0.52
CA ILE A 132 13.58 7.96 -0.59
C ILE A 132 12.83 8.90 -1.52
N VAL A 133 13.19 8.88 -2.81
CA VAL A 133 12.56 9.71 -3.84
C VAL A 133 11.89 8.81 -4.87
N LYS A 134 10.61 9.07 -5.12
CA LYS A 134 9.81 8.38 -6.13
C LYS A 134 9.30 9.37 -7.17
N GLU A 135 9.89 9.37 -8.34
CA GLU A 135 9.41 10.20 -9.45
C GLU A 135 8.09 9.66 -10.02
N ASP A 136 7.09 10.53 -10.11
CA ASP A 136 5.78 10.24 -10.71
C ASP A 136 5.25 11.50 -11.39
N HIS A 137 5.42 11.57 -12.71
CA HIS A 137 5.11 12.76 -13.50
C HIS A 137 3.67 12.83 -14.02
N ARG A 138 2.75 12.01 -13.50
CA ARG A 138 1.35 11.96 -13.94
C ARG A 138 0.55 13.22 -13.60
N ALA A 139 0.95 13.94 -12.54
CA ALA A 139 0.29 15.17 -12.09
C ALA A 139 1.34 16.16 -11.55
N PRO A 140 1.10 17.49 -11.62
CA PRO A 140 2.05 18.52 -11.14
C PRO A 140 2.06 18.64 -9.60
N THR A 141 1.94 17.54 -8.89
CA THR A 141 1.86 17.48 -7.43
C THR A 141 3.04 16.73 -6.85
N ALA A 142 3.38 17.05 -5.61
CA ALA A 142 4.33 16.33 -4.80
C ALA A 142 3.74 15.98 -3.43
N VAL A 143 4.20 14.87 -2.86
CA VAL A 143 3.93 14.43 -1.50
C VAL A 143 5.26 14.35 -0.77
N GLN A 144 5.35 15.00 0.37
CA GLN A 144 6.41 14.83 1.34
C GLN A 144 5.86 14.08 2.54
N MET A 145 6.62 13.09 3.04
CA MET A 145 6.36 12.44 4.32
C MET A 145 7.65 12.30 5.13
N VAL A 146 7.56 12.61 6.42
CA VAL A 146 8.61 12.30 7.39
C VAL A 146 8.07 11.29 8.37
N TRP A 147 8.77 10.17 8.52
CA TRP A 147 8.42 9.07 9.40
C TRP A 147 9.48 8.97 10.50
N TYR A 148 9.06 9.03 11.76
CA TYR A 148 9.91 8.76 12.92
C TYR A 148 9.63 7.34 13.41
N LYS A 149 10.70 6.56 13.62
CA LYS A 149 10.61 5.17 14.12
C LYS A 149 10.40 5.17 15.63
N ALA A 150 9.34 5.82 16.07
CA ALA A 150 8.90 5.90 17.46
C ALA A 150 7.39 6.06 17.51
N GLY A 151 6.74 5.25 18.32
CA GLY A 151 5.30 5.24 18.54
C GLY A 151 4.96 4.76 19.95
N SER A 152 3.69 4.45 20.21
CA SER A 152 3.27 4.11 21.59
C SER A 152 3.92 2.84 22.15
N MET A 153 4.50 1.97 21.30
CA MET A 153 5.26 0.82 21.80
C MET A 153 6.60 1.17 22.43
N ASP A 154 7.13 2.35 22.18
CA ASP A 154 8.40 2.83 22.72
C ASP A 154 8.18 3.60 24.03
N GLU A 155 6.93 3.73 24.51
CA GLU A 155 6.51 4.38 25.75
C GLU A 155 6.53 3.41 26.95
N HIS A 156 6.46 3.97 28.15
CA HIS A 156 6.42 3.22 29.41
C HIS A 156 5.17 3.58 30.22
N ASN A 157 4.78 2.69 31.15
CA ASN A 157 3.72 3.00 32.12
C ASN A 157 4.09 4.26 32.92
N GLY A 158 3.13 5.13 33.09
CA GLY A 158 3.31 6.45 33.73
C GLY A 158 3.58 7.58 32.74
N THR A 159 3.89 7.26 31.47
CA THR A 159 4.18 8.22 30.40
C THR A 159 3.57 7.78 29.07
N THR A 160 2.47 7.02 29.10
CA THR A 160 1.78 6.62 27.87
C THR A 160 1.07 7.82 27.21
N GLY A 161 1.04 7.82 25.88
CA GLY A 161 0.48 8.93 25.10
C GLY A 161 1.50 10.00 24.71
N LEU A 162 2.79 9.85 25.06
CA LEU A 162 3.85 10.84 24.71
C LEU A 162 4.04 11.00 23.21
N ALA A 163 4.02 9.91 22.45
CA ALA A 163 4.16 9.97 21.00
C ALA A 163 3.04 10.80 20.36
N HIS A 164 1.80 10.61 20.83
CA HIS A 164 0.64 11.35 20.37
C HIS A 164 0.64 12.81 20.88
N ALA A 165 1.01 13.03 22.12
CA ALA A 165 1.13 14.38 22.67
C ALA A 165 2.19 15.21 21.91
N LEU A 166 3.34 14.60 21.56
CA LEU A 166 4.33 15.28 20.73
C LEU A 166 3.79 15.53 19.32
N GLU A 167 3.02 14.60 18.71
CA GLU A 167 2.37 14.85 17.41
C GLU A 167 1.60 16.15 17.43
N HIS A 168 0.75 16.38 18.45
CA HIS A 168 0.00 17.63 18.62
C HIS A 168 0.92 18.84 18.79
N MET A 169 1.93 18.71 19.63
CA MET A 169 2.88 19.80 19.91
C MET A 169 3.75 20.18 18.70
N MET A 170 3.94 19.29 17.73
CA MET A 170 4.66 19.57 16.49
C MET A 170 4.00 20.67 15.63
N PHE A 171 2.74 20.98 15.87
CA PHE A 171 2.00 22.06 15.19
C PHE A 171 2.00 23.38 15.98
N LYS A 172 2.64 23.43 17.17
CA LYS A 172 2.61 24.60 18.08
C LYS A 172 3.81 25.54 17.91
N GLY A 173 4.49 25.46 16.74
CA GLY A 173 5.52 26.40 16.35
C GLY A 173 6.93 25.91 16.59
N THR A 174 7.86 26.66 16.02
CA THR A 174 9.30 26.46 16.14
C THR A 174 9.96 27.73 16.67
N LYS A 175 11.27 27.77 16.81
CA LYS A 175 12.00 29.00 17.12
C LYS A 175 11.82 30.08 16.05
N ASN A 176 11.49 29.67 14.80
CA ASN A 176 11.41 30.55 13.62
C ASN A 176 9.96 30.81 13.17
N ILE A 177 9.00 30.03 13.64
CA ILE A 177 7.62 30.02 13.17
C ILE A 177 6.69 29.98 14.40
N ALA A 178 5.70 30.88 14.46
CA ALA A 178 4.74 30.95 15.56
C ALA A 178 3.78 29.76 15.57
N SER A 179 3.09 29.53 16.69
CA SER A 179 2.05 28.50 16.84
C SER A 179 0.94 28.69 15.78
N GLY A 180 0.59 27.62 15.08
CA GLY A 180 -0.39 27.58 13.99
C GLY A 180 0.09 28.18 12.65
N GLU A 181 1.24 28.85 12.61
CA GLU A 181 1.75 29.48 11.38
C GLU A 181 2.23 28.45 10.36
N PHE A 182 2.70 27.27 10.80
CA PHE A 182 3.09 26.19 9.90
C PHE A 182 1.91 25.80 9.01
N SER A 183 0.77 25.47 9.60
CA SER A 183 -0.47 25.10 8.90
C SER A 183 -0.96 26.23 7.99
N ALA A 184 -0.92 27.48 8.48
CA ALA A 184 -1.28 28.64 7.69
C ALA A 184 -0.39 28.82 6.45
N LYS A 185 0.94 28.59 6.57
CA LYS A 185 1.88 28.64 5.44
C LYS A 185 1.61 27.54 4.43
N ILE A 186 1.39 26.29 4.88
CA ILE A 186 1.05 25.18 3.97
C ILE A 186 -0.25 25.47 3.21
N ALA A 187 -1.29 25.96 3.90
CA ALA A 187 -2.54 26.34 3.28
C ALA A 187 -2.38 27.49 2.28
N ALA A 188 -1.61 28.53 2.62
CA ALA A 188 -1.30 29.66 1.73
C ALA A 188 -0.53 29.23 0.46
N LEU A 189 0.27 28.17 0.54
CA LEU A 189 0.94 27.55 -0.61
C LEU A 189 0.00 26.64 -1.43
N GLY A 190 -1.29 26.52 -1.05
CA GLY A 190 -2.27 25.66 -1.70
C GLY A 190 -2.12 24.17 -1.34
N GLY A 191 -1.40 23.86 -0.27
CA GLY A 191 -1.17 22.51 0.21
C GLY A 191 -2.16 22.06 1.27
N ARG A 192 -2.07 20.80 1.62
CA ARG A 192 -2.71 20.19 2.80
C ARG A 192 -1.70 19.36 3.56
N GLU A 193 -1.90 19.33 4.87
CA GLU A 193 -1.04 18.58 5.77
C GLU A 193 -1.86 17.77 6.76
N ASN A 194 -1.25 16.77 7.33
CA ASN A 194 -1.73 16.09 8.53
C ASN A 194 -0.59 15.28 9.15
N ALA A 195 -0.90 14.64 10.29
CA ALA A 195 -0.02 13.70 10.96
C ALA A 195 -0.82 12.51 11.47
N PHE A 196 -0.14 11.46 11.86
CA PHE A 196 -0.74 10.30 12.52
C PHE A 196 0.30 9.57 13.35
N THR A 197 -0.11 9.14 14.54
CA THR A 197 0.66 8.30 15.44
C THR A 197 0.09 6.89 15.44
N SER A 198 0.99 5.90 15.38
CA SER A 198 0.70 4.49 15.49
C SER A 198 1.40 3.89 16.70
N LYS A 199 1.24 2.59 16.90
CA LYS A 199 2.04 1.85 17.89
C LYS A 199 3.53 1.87 17.54
N ASP A 200 3.87 1.86 16.26
CA ASP A 200 5.22 1.59 15.75
C ASP A 200 5.96 2.82 15.24
N TYR A 201 5.24 3.90 14.93
CA TYR A 201 5.79 5.09 14.28
C TYR A 201 4.91 6.32 14.48
N THR A 202 5.47 7.49 14.22
CA THR A 202 4.74 8.76 14.04
C THR A 202 5.15 9.36 12.69
N ALA A 203 4.18 9.82 11.91
CA ALA A 203 4.44 10.35 10.58
C ALA A 203 3.71 11.67 10.34
N TYR A 204 4.36 12.53 9.55
CA TYR A 204 3.86 13.84 9.14
C TYR A 204 3.90 13.91 7.63
N PHE A 205 2.88 14.50 6.99
CA PHE A 205 2.86 14.61 5.55
C PHE A 205 2.30 15.95 5.06
N GLN A 206 2.77 16.35 3.88
CA GLN A 206 2.26 17.47 3.13
C GLN A 206 2.03 17.04 1.68
N GLN A 207 0.91 17.49 1.12
CA GLN A 207 0.59 17.36 -0.30
C GLN A 207 0.52 18.75 -0.89
N ILE A 208 1.29 18.99 -1.97
CA ILE A 208 1.55 20.34 -2.46
C ILE A 208 1.73 20.34 -3.98
N ASP A 209 1.58 21.52 -4.61
CA ASP A 209 2.09 21.72 -5.96
C ASP A 209 3.62 21.57 -5.99
N ARG A 210 4.14 20.90 -7.00
CA ARG A 210 5.57 20.61 -7.15
C ARG A 210 6.45 21.87 -6.99
N SER A 211 6.00 23.01 -7.52
CA SER A 211 6.77 24.27 -7.48
C SER A 211 6.98 24.83 -6.06
N LYS A 212 6.26 24.31 -5.07
CA LYS A 212 6.32 24.74 -3.67
C LYS A 212 7.05 23.73 -2.77
N LEU A 213 7.48 22.59 -3.32
CA LEU A 213 8.08 21.50 -2.54
C LEU A 213 9.33 21.96 -1.76
N GLU A 214 10.23 22.75 -2.36
CA GLU A 214 11.45 23.21 -1.66
C GLU A 214 11.11 24.01 -0.40
N ALA A 215 10.11 24.91 -0.49
CA ALA A 215 9.66 25.70 0.66
C ALA A 215 9.07 24.81 1.77
N VAL A 216 8.31 23.77 1.39
CA VAL A 216 7.74 22.80 2.34
C VAL A 216 8.81 21.93 2.98
N MET A 217 9.83 21.52 2.23
CA MET A 217 10.98 20.80 2.78
C MET A 217 11.74 21.64 3.80
N ALA A 218 11.91 22.93 3.55
CA ALA A 218 12.57 23.85 4.50
C ALA A 218 11.75 24.02 5.78
N LEU A 219 10.41 24.15 5.68
CA LEU A 219 9.51 24.25 6.83
C LEU A 219 9.54 22.98 7.70
N GLU A 220 9.51 21.81 7.08
CA GLU A 220 9.53 20.53 7.78
C GLU A 220 10.89 20.27 8.46
N ALA A 221 11.99 20.63 7.81
CA ALA A 221 13.33 20.55 8.39
C ALA A 221 13.48 21.47 9.61
N ASP A 222 12.91 22.68 9.55
CA ASP A 222 12.84 23.58 10.70
C ASP A 222 12.03 22.97 11.86
N ARG A 223 10.87 22.37 11.56
CA ARG A 223 10.05 21.66 12.55
C ARG A 223 10.78 20.47 13.17
N MET A 224 11.55 19.71 12.39
CA MET A 224 12.35 18.60 12.90
C MET A 224 13.43 19.07 13.89
N HIS A 225 14.02 20.24 13.69
CA HIS A 225 15.21 20.70 14.42
C HIS A 225 14.94 21.76 15.49
N ASN A 226 14.01 22.66 15.21
CA ASN A 226 13.81 23.89 15.99
C ASN A 226 12.47 23.95 16.72
N LEU A 227 11.83 22.80 16.96
CA LEU A 227 10.55 22.75 17.65
C LEU A 227 10.60 23.54 18.97
N ASN A 228 9.61 24.40 19.19
CA ASN A 228 9.50 25.24 20.39
C ASN A 228 8.44 24.65 21.33
N LEU A 229 8.90 23.77 22.22
CA LEU A 229 8.03 23.20 23.26
C LEU A 229 7.97 24.15 24.45
N ASN A 230 6.82 24.76 24.67
CA ASN A 230 6.60 25.69 25.79
C ASN A 230 5.39 25.28 26.61
N GLU A 231 5.41 25.65 27.89
CA GLU A 231 4.40 25.26 28.88
C GLU A 231 3.00 25.82 28.56
N GLU A 232 2.93 27.04 28.01
CA GLU A 232 1.65 27.68 27.71
C GLU A 232 0.85 26.92 26.66
N GLU A 233 1.50 26.55 25.54
CA GLU A 233 0.86 25.76 24.48
C GLU A 233 0.59 24.34 24.93
N PHE A 234 1.50 23.72 25.69
CA PHE A 234 1.30 22.38 26.24
C PHE A 234 0.10 22.32 27.18
N SER A 235 -0.05 23.27 28.12
CA SER A 235 -1.16 23.32 29.05
C SER A 235 -2.53 23.45 28.39
N LYS A 236 -2.58 24.02 27.17
CA LYS A 236 -3.79 24.06 26.35
C LYS A 236 -4.01 22.73 25.64
N GLU A 237 -2.95 22.21 25.03
CA GLU A 237 -3.03 21.05 24.14
C GLU A 237 -3.28 19.74 24.89
N ILE A 238 -2.71 19.56 26.09
CA ILE A 238 -2.97 18.35 26.87
C ILE A 238 -4.47 18.22 27.22
N LYS A 239 -5.18 19.33 27.43
CA LYS A 239 -6.62 19.32 27.65
C LYS A 239 -7.39 18.90 26.39
N VAL A 240 -6.90 19.32 25.20
CA VAL A 240 -7.46 18.90 23.91
C VAL A 240 -7.29 17.40 23.75
N ILE A 241 -6.10 16.87 24.04
CA ILE A 241 -5.80 15.43 23.96
C ILE A 241 -6.65 14.63 24.94
N MET A 242 -6.82 15.10 26.17
CA MET A 242 -7.70 14.47 27.16
C MET A 242 -9.17 14.46 26.69
N GLU A 243 -9.64 15.54 26.05
CA GLU A 243 -10.98 15.59 25.50
C GLU A 243 -11.12 14.67 24.26
N GLU A 244 -10.11 14.62 23.40
CA GLU A 244 -10.07 13.67 22.29
C GLU A 244 -10.14 12.22 22.80
N ARG A 245 -9.42 11.89 23.87
CA ARG A 245 -9.51 10.59 24.51
C ARG A 245 -10.95 10.30 24.99
N ARG A 246 -11.59 11.26 25.64
CA ARG A 246 -13.01 11.10 26.04
C ARG A 246 -13.90 10.84 24.83
N LEU A 247 -13.73 11.61 23.77
CA LEU A 247 -14.56 11.51 22.57
C LEU A 247 -14.32 10.21 21.78
N ARG A 248 -13.07 9.76 21.66
CA ARG A 248 -12.71 8.61 20.82
C ARG A 248 -12.64 7.28 21.55
N THR A 249 -12.36 7.30 22.86
CA THR A 249 -12.18 6.10 23.67
C THR A 249 -13.24 5.97 24.75
N ASP A 250 -13.30 6.92 25.69
CA ASP A 250 -14.11 6.76 26.91
C ASP A 250 -15.61 6.78 26.61
N ASN A 251 -16.06 7.63 25.66
CA ASN A 251 -17.45 7.77 25.22
C ASN A 251 -17.80 6.93 23.97
N GLN A 252 -16.84 6.16 23.42
CA GLN A 252 -17.05 5.30 22.25
C GLN A 252 -16.91 3.82 22.64
N THR A 253 -17.98 3.07 22.46
CA THR A 253 -17.97 1.64 22.79
C THR A 253 -16.86 0.87 22.05
N SER A 254 -16.63 1.19 20.78
CA SER A 254 -15.54 0.57 20.00
C SER A 254 -14.16 0.91 20.57
N GLY A 255 -13.94 2.16 21.00
CA GLY A 255 -12.69 2.59 21.65
C GLY A 255 -12.43 1.80 22.93
N GLN A 256 -13.44 1.68 23.81
CA GLN A 256 -13.36 0.90 25.04
C GLN A 256 -13.08 -0.60 24.78
N ILE A 257 -13.72 -1.17 23.77
CA ILE A 257 -13.51 -2.57 23.37
C ILE A 257 -12.06 -2.80 22.97
N PHE A 258 -11.53 -1.99 22.05
CA PHE A 258 -10.16 -2.19 21.53
C PHE A 258 -9.12 -1.89 22.60
N GLU A 259 -9.27 -0.84 23.39
CA GLU A 259 -8.36 -0.55 24.51
C GLU A 259 -8.35 -1.70 25.53
N THR A 260 -9.51 -2.16 25.96
CA THR A 260 -9.64 -3.29 26.90
C THR A 260 -9.06 -4.56 26.30
N LEU A 261 -9.31 -4.83 25.03
CA LEU A 261 -8.79 -6.01 24.33
C LEU A 261 -7.27 -6.03 24.32
N TYR A 262 -6.63 -4.97 23.82
CA TYR A 262 -5.18 -4.92 23.71
C TYR A 262 -4.50 -4.95 25.08
N ALA A 263 -5.03 -4.23 26.07
CA ALA A 263 -4.51 -4.22 27.44
C ALA A 263 -4.51 -5.61 28.09
N ASN A 264 -5.40 -6.50 27.66
CA ASN A 264 -5.51 -7.86 28.22
C ASN A 264 -4.96 -8.96 27.29
N ALA A 265 -4.91 -8.75 25.97
CA ALA A 265 -4.33 -9.71 25.04
C ALA A 265 -2.81 -9.76 25.14
N PHE A 266 -2.18 -8.68 25.57
CA PHE A 266 -0.74 -8.61 25.79
C PHE A 266 -0.43 -8.40 27.28
N THR A 267 0.43 -9.27 27.84
CA THR A 267 0.88 -9.18 29.24
C THR A 267 2.12 -8.30 29.37
N ALA A 268 3.12 -8.55 28.53
CA ALA A 268 4.41 -7.88 28.59
C ALA A 268 4.69 -6.98 27.36
N HIS A 269 4.16 -7.35 26.19
CA HIS A 269 4.46 -6.61 24.99
C HIS A 269 3.84 -5.21 25.02
N PRO A 270 4.58 -4.13 24.65
CA PRO A 270 4.11 -2.74 24.73
C PRO A 270 2.87 -2.42 23.86
N TYR A 271 2.49 -3.27 22.91
CA TYR A 271 1.25 -3.12 22.15
C TYR A 271 -0.01 -3.09 23.04
N ARG A 272 0.11 -3.42 24.32
CA ARG A 272 -0.95 -3.24 25.32
C ARG A 272 -1.30 -1.77 25.61
N HIS A 273 -0.39 -0.84 25.34
CA HIS A 273 -0.60 0.58 25.61
C HIS A 273 -1.52 1.21 24.56
N PRO A 274 -2.48 2.05 24.97
CA PRO A 274 -3.26 2.83 24.02
C PRO A 274 -2.40 3.91 23.39
N ILE A 275 -2.59 4.17 22.10
CA ILE A 275 -1.83 5.21 21.36
C ILE A 275 -2.06 6.60 21.97
N ILE A 276 -3.31 6.89 22.36
CA ILE A 276 -3.67 8.18 22.96
C ILE A 276 -3.18 8.32 24.42
N GLY A 277 -2.73 7.23 25.05
CA GLY A 277 -2.31 7.17 26.46
C GLY A 277 -3.45 6.89 27.42
N TRP A 278 -3.10 6.41 28.63
CA TRP A 278 -4.06 6.29 29.74
C TRP A 278 -4.41 7.68 30.28
N MET A 279 -5.67 7.91 30.70
CA MET A 279 -6.10 9.20 31.23
C MET A 279 -5.22 9.66 32.40
N ASN A 280 -4.92 8.76 33.35
CA ASN A 280 -4.06 9.09 34.48
C ASN A 280 -2.65 9.54 34.05
N ASP A 281 -2.09 8.97 33.00
CA ASP A 281 -0.77 9.36 32.49
C ASP A 281 -0.85 10.75 31.82
N LEU A 282 -1.93 11.03 31.09
CA LEU A 282 -2.19 12.35 30.47
C LEU A 282 -2.38 13.45 31.54
N GLU A 283 -3.11 13.15 32.62
CA GLU A 283 -3.33 14.09 33.74
C GLU A 283 -2.03 14.46 34.47
N ASN A 284 -1.04 13.59 34.46
CA ASN A 284 0.25 13.78 35.12
C ASN A 284 1.41 14.07 34.14
N MET A 285 1.14 14.11 32.85
CA MET A 285 2.15 14.41 31.82
C MET A 285 2.64 15.85 31.92
N SER A 286 3.96 16.04 31.85
CA SER A 286 4.61 17.34 31.86
C SER A 286 5.21 17.70 30.49
N ILE A 287 5.44 19.00 30.26
CA ILE A 287 6.17 19.45 29.06
C ILE A 287 7.61 18.87 29.02
N GLN A 288 8.21 18.59 30.18
CA GLN A 288 9.53 17.99 30.28
C GLN A 288 9.54 16.56 29.73
N ASP A 289 8.47 15.79 29.95
CA ASP A 289 8.32 14.44 29.38
C ASP A 289 8.26 14.50 27.84
N VAL A 290 7.47 15.45 27.31
CA VAL A 290 7.36 15.67 25.86
C VAL A 290 8.68 16.17 25.26
N GLN A 291 9.39 17.07 25.98
CA GLN A 291 10.71 17.54 25.57
C GLN A 291 11.75 16.42 25.54
N GLN A 292 11.71 15.53 26.56
CA GLN A 292 12.59 14.36 26.60
C GLN A 292 12.30 13.40 25.46
N TRP A 293 11.02 13.14 25.16
CA TRP A 293 10.59 12.32 24.05
C TRP A 293 11.09 12.86 22.70
N TYR A 294 10.90 14.17 22.45
CA TYR A 294 11.42 14.86 21.26
C TYR A 294 12.94 14.75 21.15
N ASN A 295 13.66 15.02 22.24
CA ASN A 295 15.12 14.95 22.25
C ASN A 295 15.64 13.53 21.99
N THR A 296 14.91 12.53 22.42
CA THR A 296 15.29 11.11 22.30
C THR A 296 15.02 10.55 20.90
N TRP A 297 13.84 10.79 20.36
CA TRP A 297 13.36 10.06 19.19
C TRP A 297 13.34 10.88 17.88
N TYR A 298 13.21 12.23 17.98
CA TYR A 298 13.10 13.07 16.80
C TYR A 298 14.50 13.51 16.35
N ALA A 299 15.13 12.66 15.56
CA ALA A 299 16.47 12.82 15.04
C ALA A 299 16.52 12.35 13.58
N PRO A 300 17.39 12.95 12.74
CA PRO A 300 17.54 12.54 11.34
C PRO A 300 17.83 11.05 11.18
N ASN A 301 18.73 10.52 12.01
CA ASN A 301 19.11 9.10 11.97
C ASN A 301 18.04 8.12 12.53
N ASN A 302 16.92 8.62 13.05
CA ASN A 302 15.73 7.85 13.40
C ASN A 302 14.55 8.17 12.48
N ALA A 303 14.77 8.96 11.42
CA ALA A 303 13.73 9.39 10.52
C ALA A 303 13.93 8.85 9.09
N ILE A 304 12.83 8.79 8.35
CA ILE A 304 12.79 8.49 6.93
C ILE A 304 12.06 9.64 6.25
N LEU A 305 12.72 10.32 5.32
CA LEU A 305 12.12 11.34 4.47
C LEU A 305 11.75 10.71 3.13
N ILE A 306 10.49 10.76 2.77
CA ILE A 306 9.98 10.21 1.51
C ILE A 306 9.37 11.34 0.71
N ILE A 307 9.85 11.52 -0.51
CA ILE A 307 9.35 12.50 -1.46
C ILE A 307 8.85 11.77 -2.70
N GLY A 308 7.61 12.01 -3.09
CA GLY A 308 7.07 11.45 -4.33
C GLY A 308 6.31 12.46 -5.15
N GLY A 309 6.26 12.26 -6.47
CA GLY A 309 5.50 13.09 -7.39
C GLY A 309 6.28 13.61 -8.59
N ASN A 310 5.82 14.72 -9.15
CA ASN A 310 6.46 15.35 -10.30
C ASN A 310 7.75 16.07 -9.87
N VAL A 311 8.74 15.31 -9.45
CA VAL A 311 10.01 15.80 -8.89
C VAL A 311 11.19 15.27 -9.68
N ASN A 312 12.32 15.96 -9.58
CA ASN A 312 13.61 15.46 -10.05
C ASN A 312 14.41 14.99 -8.84
N THR A 313 14.89 13.77 -8.89
CA THR A 313 15.60 13.12 -7.78
C THR A 313 16.84 13.91 -7.35
N GLN A 314 17.62 14.45 -8.29
CA GLN A 314 18.82 15.20 -7.95
C GLN A 314 18.51 16.55 -7.30
N GLU A 315 17.43 17.25 -7.74
CA GLU A 315 16.98 18.48 -7.07
C GLU A 315 16.55 18.19 -5.64
N VAL A 316 15.74 17.15 -5.42
CA VAL A 316 15.28 16.74 -4.08
C VAL A 316 16.46 16.36 -3.19
N LEU A 317 17.45 15.64 -3.70
CA LEU A 317 18.66 15.29 -2.94
C LEU A 317 19.45 16.55 -2.53
N ASN A 318 19.56 17.53 -3.43
CA ASN A 318 20.24 18.79 -3.13
C ASN A 318 19.49 19.58 -2.04
N TRP A 319 18.14 19.64 -2.09
CA TRP A 319 17.33 20.28 -1.05
C TRP A 319 17.42 19.52 0.28
N ALA A 320 17.40 18.19 0.24
CA ALA A 320 17.56 17.37 1.44
C ALA A 320 18.92 17.62 2.11
N LYS A 321 20.00 17.70 1.34
CA LYS A 321 21.32 18.08 1.85
C LYS A 321 21.34 19.51 2.43
N LYS A 322 20.70 20.45 1.74
CA LYS A 322 20.66 21.86 2.17
C LYS A 322 19.93 22.05 3.50
N TYR A 323 18.80 21.37 3.69
CA TYR A 323 17.90 21.64 4.82
C TYR A 323 17.99 20.60 5.93
N TYR A 324 18.15 19.31 5.59
CA TYR A 324 18.11 18.23 6.58
C TYR A 324 19.50 17.73 6.99
N GLU A 325 20.49 17.70 6.09
CA GLU A 325 21.81 17.14 6.41
C GLU A 325 22.58 17.95 7.47
N ILE A 326 22.26 19.24 7.59
CA ILE A 326 22.82 20.14 8.61
C ILE A 326 22.29 19.86 10.02
N ILE A 327 21.18 19.11 10.16
CA ILE A 327 20.61 18.76 11.46
C ILE A 327 21.47 17.66 12.09
N PRO A 328 21.96 17.83 13.31
CA PRO A 328 22.85 16.84 13.92
C PRO A 328 22.13 15.53 14.23
N ALA A 329 22.80 14.42 13.98
CA ALA A 329 22.37 13.11 14.45
C ALA A 329 22.35 13.08 15.98
N LYS A 330 21.48 12.24 16.55
CA LYS A 330 21.36 12.03 18.00
C LYS A 330 21.66 10.57 18.34
N GLN A 331 21.98 10.33 19.61
CA GLN A 331 22.06 8.96 20.14
C GLN A 331 20.65 8.44 20.40
N VAL A 332 20.12 7.65 19.47
CA VAL A 332 18.80 7.01 19.60
C VAL A 332 18.95 5.75 20.44
N PRO A 333 18.10 5.53 21.46
CA PRO A 333 18.17 4.33 22.28
C PRO A 333 17.91 3.07 21.45
N THR A 334 18.64 2.01 21.74
CA THR A 334 18.28 0.66 21.25
C THR A 334 17.28 0.05 22.20
N THR A 335 16.04 -0.08 21.74
CA THR A 335 14.97 -0.68 22.54
C THR A 335 15.25 -2.19 22.74
N LYS A 336 15.22 -2.65 23.99
CA LYS A 336 15.32 -4.08 24.27
C LYS A 336 14.02 -4.78 23.84
N PRO A 337 14.09 -5.83 23.00
CA PRO A 337 12.89 -6.54 22.58
C PRO A 337 12.12 -7.12 23.78
N GLN A 338 10.84 -6.79 23.88
CA GLN A 338 9.93 -7.39 24.84
C GLN A 338 9.21 -8.56 24.14
N LYS A 339 9.41 -9.77 24.67
CA LYS A 339 8.70 -10.95 24.16
C LYS A 339 7.43 -11.15 24.97
N GLU A 340 6.32 -11.32 24.28
CA GLU A 340 5.08 -11.72 24.94
C GLU A 340 5.22 -13.14 25.51
N PRO A 341 4.89 -13.38 26.79
CA PRO A 341 4.86 -14.71 27.36
C PRO A 341 3.85 -15.60 26.64
N VAL A 342 4.20 -16.89 26.51
CA VAL A 342 3.28 -17.87 25.93
C VAL A 342 2.01 -17.94 26.77
N GLN A 343 0.89 -17.70 26.17
CA GLN A 343 -0.43 -17.84 26.78
C GLN A 343 -0.73 -19.33 27.03
N LYS A 344 -1.35 -19.64 28.17
CA LYS A 344 -1.82 -20.99 28.52
C LYS A 344 -3.28 -20.92 28.90
N GLY A 345 -4.15 -21.33 27.96
CA GLY A 345 -5.60 -21.28 28.11
C GLY A 345 -6.24 -19.95 27.71
N ILE A 346 -7.56 -19.95 27.61
CA ILE A 346 -8.38 -18.82 27.16
C ILE A 346 -8.35 -17.71 28.22
N ARG A 347 -8.13 -16.46 27.79
CA ARG A 347 -8.43 -15.26 28.58
C ARG A 347 -9.85 -14.81 28.29
N ARG A 348 -10.67 -14.56 29.33
CA ARG A 348 -12.05 -14.08 29.17
C ARG A 348 -12.26 -12.78 29.91
N ILE A 349 -12.83 -11.81 29.19
CA ILE A 349 -13.08 -10.44 29.67
C ILE A 349 -14.55 -10.14 29.42
N ASN A 350 -15.22 -9.57 30.43
CA ASN A 350 -16.56 -9.02 30.26
C ASN A 350 -16.49 -7.50 30.49
N LEU A 351 -16.69 -6.74 29.41
CA LEU A 351 -16.77 -5.29 29.44
C LEU A 351 -18.24 -4.88 29.57
N LYS A 352 -18.53 -3.95 30.48
CA LYS A 352 -19.82 -3.26 30.58
C LYS A 352 -19.67 -1.85 30.04
N ALA A 353 -20.39 -1.51 29.01
CA ALA A 353 -20.36 -0.16 28.42
C ALA A 353 -21.73 0.24 27.85
N VAL A 354 -21.93 1.53 27.66
CA VAL A 354 -23.14 2.06 27.04
C VAL A 354 -23.16 1.62 25.57
N ALA A 355 -24.10 0.77 25.22
CA ALA A 355 -24.23 0.23 23.87
C ALA A 355 -25.68 -0.19 23.60
N GLN A 356 -26.06 -0.25 22.32
CA GLN A 356 -27.37 -0.75 21.90
C GLN A 356 -27.38 -2.30 21.87
N ASN A 357 -26.30 -2.90 21.38
CA ASN A 357 -26.20 -4.33 21.15
C ASN A 357 -25.01 -4.94 21.90
N PRO A 358 -25.12 -6.19 22.35
CA PRO A 358 -23.96 -6.95 22.83
C PRO A 358 -22.98 -7.19 21.67
N GLN A 359 -21.71 -7.32 22.00
CA GLN A 359 -20.67 -7.63 21.03
C GLN A 359 -19.75 -8.74 21.56
N LEU A 360 -19.21 -9.52 20.64
CA LEU A 360 -18.22 -10.56 20.89
C LEU A 360 -16.96 -10.26 20.10
N VAL A 361 -15.81 -10.29 20.75
CA VAL A 361 -14.52 -10.19 20.08
C VAL A 361 -13.66 -11.38 20.45
N LEU A 362 -13.19 -12.09 19.45
CA LEU A 362 -12.22 -13.17 19.54
C LEU A 362 -10.89 -12.65 19.01
N ALA A 363 -9.84 -12.61 19.83
CA ALA A 363 -8.51 -12.19 19.41
C ALA A 363 -7.51 -13.33 19.66
N TYR A 364 -6.92 -13.81 18.57
CA TYR A 364 -5.89 -14.84 18.60
C TYR A 364 -4.52 -14.21 18.43
N GLN A 365 -3.55 -14.58 19.27
CA GLN A 365 -2.17 -14.18 19.05
C GLN A 365 -1.66 -14.76 17.74
N ALA A 366 -1.14 -13.91 16.88
CA ALA A 366 -0.73 -14.24 15.51
C ALA A 366 0.61 -13.59 15.17
N PRO A 367 1.43 -14.20 14.30
CA PRO A 367 2.68 -13.60 13.85
C PRO A 367 2.42 -12.42 12.90
N SER A 368 3.40 -11.53 12.74
CA SER A 368 3.43 -10.46 11.76
C SER A 368 4.82 -10.35 11.12
N LEU A 369 4.94 -9.72 9.95
CA LEU A 369 6.23 -9.44 9.30
C LEU A 369 6.84 -8.14 9.86
N PRO A 370 8.15 -8.05 10.04
CA PRO A 370 9.19 -9.09 9.97
C PRO A 370 9.36 -9.88 11.28
N TYR A 371 8.49 -9.66 12.28
CA TYR A 371 8.59 -10.27 13.61
C TYR A 371 8.52 -11.81 13.59
N SER A 372 7.81 -12.37 12.61
CA SER A 372 7.68 -13.83 12.47
C SER A 372 8.96 -14.48 11.96
N THR A 373 9.34 -15.61 12.58
CA THR A 373 10.38 -16.51 12.05
C THR A 373 9.91 -17.31 10.84
N LYS A 374 8.60 -17.43 10.63
CA LYS A 374 7.95 -18.08 9.49
C LYS A 374 7.10 -17.05 8.75
N GLN A 375 7.69 -16.42 7.75
CA GLN A 375 7.03 -15.38 6.97
C GLN A 375 5.79 -15.90 6.24
N GLU A 376 5.82 -17.16 5.79
CA GLU A 376 4.72 -17.82 5.10
C GLU A 376 3.46 -17.93 5.96
N ASP A 377 3.61 -18.04 7.29
CA ASP A 377 2.47 -18.11 8.20
C ASP A 377 1.72 -16.77 8.22
N ALA A 378 2.43 -15.63 8.22
CA ALA A 378 1.81 -14.31 8.14
C ALA A 378 1.08 -14.09 6.81
N ASP A 379 1.70 -14.50 5.69
CA ASP A 379 1.07 -14.44 4.37
C ASP A 379 -0.20 -15.31 4.30
N ALA A 380 -0.16 -16.52 4.87
CA ALA A 380 -1.31 -17.42 4.90
C ALA A 380 -2.44 -16.93 5.81
N LEU A 381 -2.12 -16.24 6.91
CA LEU A 381 -3.11 -15.60 7.80
C LEU A 381 -3.81 -14.41 7.13
N GLU A 382 -3.10 -13.64 6.30
CA GLU A 382 -3.70 -12.58 5.48
C GLU A 382 -4.73 -13.16 4.50
N ILE A 383 -4.38 -14.26 3.82
CA ILE A 383 -5.34 -14.99 2.97
C ILE A 383 -6.52 -15.54 3.81
N LEU A 384 -6.26 -16.10 4.99
CA LEU A 384 -7.31 -16.63 5.87
C LEU A 384 -8.27 -15.52 6.32
N ALA A 385 -7.78 -14.34 6.65
CA ALA A 385 -8.63 -13.19 7.00
C ALA A 385 -9.58 -12.84 5.85
N ALA A 386 -9.06 -12.79 4.63
CA ALA A 386 -9.87 -12.53 3.43
C ALA A 386 -10.87 -13.65 3.11
N VAL A 387 -10.52 -14.92 3.36
CA VAL A 387 -11.46 -16.08 3.24
C VAL A 387 -12.62 -15.95 4.22
N LEU A 388 -12.33 -15.55 5.46
CA LEU A 388 -13.34 -15.45 6.51
C LEU A 388 -14.27 -14.25 6.30
N ASN A 389 -13.72 -13.05 6.03
CA ASN A 389 -14.54 -11.82 5.93
C ASN A 389 -14.01 -10.75 4.97
N GLY A 390 -13.12 -11.05 4.04
CA GLY A 390 -12.55 -10.01 3.17
C GLY A 390 -13.51 -9.41 2.13
N TYR A 391 -14.67 -10.04 1.86
CA TYR A 391 -15.59 -9.66 0.79
C TYR A 391 -17.02 -10.13 1.08
N ASP A 392 -18.01 -9.57 0.37
CA ASP A 392 -19.44 -9.88 0.56
C ASP A 392 -19.78 -11.37 0.56
N ASN A 393 -19.08 -12.17 -0.26
CA ASN A 393 -19.28 -13.61 -0.34
C ASN A 393 -18.27 -14.42 0.49
N ALA A 394 -17.55 -13.78 1.41
CA ALA A 394 -16.70 -14.45 2.37
C ALA A 394 -17.52 -15.35 3.32
N ARG A 395 -16.85 -16.31 3.96
CA ARG A 395 -17.54 -17.38 4.71
C ARG A 395 -18.45 -16.85 5.81
N PHE A 396 -17.99 -15.90 6.62
CA PHE A 396 -18.81 -15.34 7.70
C PHE A 396 -20.06 -14.65 7.15
N ASN A 397 -19.91 -13.78 6.15
CA ASN A 397 -21.02 -13.07 5.54
C ASN A 397 -22.04 -14.04 4.91
N ALA A 398 -21.55 -15.01 4.14
CA ALA A 398 -22.41 -15.97 3.46
C ALA A 398 -23.12 -16.90 4.45
N ARG A 399 -22.37 -17.50 5.39
CA ARG A 399 -22.88 -18.58 6.21
C ARG A 399 -23.56 -18.12 7.49
N LEU A 400 -23.00 -17.12 8.18
CA LEU A 400 -23.48 -16.69 9.50
C LEU A 400 -24.46 -15.52 9.42
N ILE A 401 -24.21 -14.55 8.52
CA ILE A 401 -25.11 -13.39 8.35
C ILE A 401 -26.27 -13.75 7.45
N ARG A 402 -26.02 -14.17 6.19
CA ARG A 402 -27.11 -14.38 5.22
C ARG A 402 -27.88 -15.69 5.40
N ASN A 403 -27.17 -16.81 5.61
CA ASN A 403 -27.83 -18.13 5.67
C ASN A 403 -28.39 -18.41 7.07
N LYS A 404 -27.52 -18.43 8.10
CA LYS A 404 -27.96 -18.77 9.48
C LYS A 404 -28.65 -17.59 10.19
N LYS A 405 -28.39 -16.35 9.76
CA LYS A 405 -28.96 -15.12 10.36
C LYS A 405 -28.74 -15.03 11.86
N ILE A 406 -27.53 -15.39 12.32
CA ILE A 406 -27.17 -15.37 13.74
C ILE A 406 -26.33 -14.15 14.13
N ALA A 407 -25.80 -13.42 13.16
CA ALA A 407 -25.10 -12.16 13.35
C ALA A 407 -25.65 -11.08 12.42
N THR A 408 -25.61 -9.82 12.87
CA THR A 408 -25.93 -8.64 12.06
C THR A 408 -24.68 -8.09 11.39
N ASP A 409 -23.52 -8.23 12.03
CA ASP A 409 -22.24 -7.79 11.54
C ASP A 409 -21.12 -8.71 12.05
N ILE A 410 -20.12 -8.97 11.19
CA ILE A 410 -18.90 -9.69 11.54
C ILE A 410 -17.75 -9.03 10.79
N ASN A 411 -16.70 -8.64 11.51
CA ASN A 411 -15.48 -8.09 10.95
C ASN A 411 -14.27 -8.91 11.35
N THR A 412 -13.30 -9.03 10.45
CA THR A 412 -11.97 -9.57 10.75
C THR A 412 -10.92 -8.49 10.56
N ASP A 413 -9.98 -8.42 11.48
CA ASP A 413 -8.81 -7.56 11.40
C ASP A 413 -7.54 -8.39 11.67
N TYR A 414 -6.57 -8.30 10.78
CA TYR A 414 -5.26 -8.91 10.94
C TYR A 414 -4.18 -8.01 10.37
N SER A 415 -3.23 -7.62 11.21
CA SER A 415 -2.08 -6.85 10.77
C SER A 415 -0.96 -7.77 10.29
N HIS A 416 -0.80 -7.86 8.96
CA HIS A 416 0.22 -8.65 8.30
C HIS A 416 1.65 -8.16 8.61
N ILE A 417 1.82 -6.86 8.85
CA ILE A 417 3.12 -6.19 9.08
C ILE A 417 3.08 -5.41 10.38
N GLY A 418 4.13 -5.53 11.21
CA GLY A 418 4.27 -4.83 12.48
C GLY A 418 5.63 -5.08 13.14
N ARG A 419 6.05 -4.20 14.06
CA ARG A 419 7.32 -4.36 14.82
C ARG A 419 7.23 -5.40 15.96
N GLY A 420 6.01 -5.89 16.26
CA GLY A 420 5.74 -6.84 17.34
C GLY A 420 4.76 -7.94 16.94
N PRO A 421 4.35 -8.81 17.89
CA PRO A 421 3.35 -9.83 17.65
C PRO A 421 2.00 -9.20 17.32
N GLY A 422 1.31 -9.76 16.31
CA GLY A 422 -0.02 -9.31 15.91
C GLY A 422 -1.16 -10.00 16.67
N LEU A 423 -2.36 -9.52 16.42
CA LEU A 423 -3.61 -10.20 16.75
C LEU A 423 -4.38 -10.49 15.49
N PHE A 424 -4.99 -11.67 15.41
CA PHE A 424 -6.06 -11.95 14.47
C PHE A 424 -7.39 -11.76 15.19
N ILE A 425 -8.12 -10.72 14.86
CA ILE A 425 -9.32 -10.30 15.56
C ILE A 425 -10.55 -10.67 14.73
N ILE A 426 -11.56 -11.23 15.39
CA ILE A 426 -12.90 -11.46 14.84
C ILE A 426 -13.87 -10.75 15.78
N ALA A 427 -14.48 -9.65 15.32
CA ALA A 427 -15.48 -8.89 16.06
C ALA A 427 -16.87 -9.18 15.44
N ALA A 428 -17.88 -9.46 16.26
CA ALA A 428 -19.20 -9.82 15.80
C ALA A 428 -20.31 -9.28 16.69
N THR A 429 -21.41 -8.85 16.06
CA THR A 429 -22.64 -8.44 16.72
C THR A 429 -23.71 -9.51 16.46
N PRO A 430 -24.27 -10.15 17.50
CA PRO A 430 -25.33 -11.14 17.33
C PRO A 430 -26.64 -10.50 16.86
N THR A 431 -27.55 -11.33 16.30
CA THR A 431 -28.96 -10.94 16.20
C THR A 431 -29.62 -11.04 17.59
N GLU A 432 -30.77 -10.40 17.77
CA GLU A 432 -31.51 -10.41 19.05
C GLU A 432 -31.80 -11.82 19.58
N LYS A 433 -31.95 -12.80 18.69
CA LYS A 433 -32.28 -14.21 19.03
C LYS A 433 -31.06 -15.06 19.30
N THR A 434 -29.85 -14.54 19.12
CA THR A 434 -28.60 -15.30 19.21
C THR A 434 -27.82 -14.91 20.47
N SER A 435 -27.49 -15.88 21.32
CA SER A 435 -26.62 -15.63 22.45
C SER A 435 -25.16 -15.44 22.02
N LEU A 436 -24.37 -14.70 22.81
CA LEU A 436 -22.92 -14.56 22.59
C LEU A 436 -22.21 -15.92 22.59
N THR A 437 -22.66 -16.86 23.43
CA THR A 437 -22.11 -18.23 23.51
C THR A 437 -22.34 -19.00 22.21
N GLU A 438 -23.55 -18.92 21.64
CA GLU A 438 -23.83 -19.57 20.35
C GLU A 438 -23.06 -18.91 19.23
N LEU A 439 -22.96 -17.58 19.19
CA LEU A 439 -22.16 -16.85 18.20
C LEU A 439 -20.68 -17.26 18.29
N GLU A 440 -20.08 -17.30 19.49
CA GLU A 440 -18.70 -17.78 19.71
C GLU A 440 -18.50 -19.18 19.13
N LYS A 441 -19.41 -20.11 19.47
CA LYS A 441 -19.37 -21.48 18.96
C LYS A 441 -19.40 -21.55 17.43
N GLN A 442 -20.24 -20.75 16.80
CA GLN A 442 -20.39 -20.75 15.33
C GLN A 442 -19.17 -20.12 14.64
N LEU A 443 -18.61 -19.01 15.17
CA LEU A 443 -17.38 -18.41 14.64
C LEU A 443 -16.21 -19.40 14.73
N LYS A 444 -16.01 -20.02 15.89
CA LYS A 444 -14.98 -21.05 16.07
C LYS A 444 -15.20 -22.26 15.15
N SER A 445 -16.44 -22.67 14.93
CA SER A 445 -16.78 -23.79 14.04
C SER A 445 -16.40 -23.53 12.59
N GLU A 446 -16.58 -22.30 12.09
CA GLU A 446 -16.17 -21.96 10.72
C GLU A 446 -14.65 -22.02 10.55
N VAL A 447 -13.86 -21.51 11.53
CA VAL A 447 -12.40 -21.63 11.51
C VAL A 447 -11.97 -23.09 11.64
N LYS A 448 -12.61 -23.86 12.52
CA LYS A 448 -12.36 -25.28 12.67
C LYS A 448 -12.61 -26.05 11.37
N THR A 449 -13.68 -25.72 10.65
CA THR A 449 -13.96 -26.32 9.34
C THR A 449 -12.78 -26.08 8.36
N ILE A 450 -12.18 -24.87 8.36
CA ILE A 450 -11.00 -24.59 7.53
C ILE A 450 -9.80 -25.42 8.00
N SER A 451 -9.59 -25.53 9.31
CA SER A 451 -8.45 -26.30 9.86
C SER A 451 -8.54 -27.81 9.58
N GLU A 452 -9.74 -28.36 9.46
CA GLU A 452 -9.99 -29.78 9.20
C GLU A 452 -10.08 -30.10 7.70
N GLN A 453 -10.86 -29.32 6.95
CA GLN A 453 -11.21 -29.59 5.55
C GLN A 453 -10.44 -28.71 4.55
N GLY A 454 -9.83 -27.60 5.02
CA GLY A 454 -9.19 -26.63 4.15
C GLY A 454 -10.16 -25.73 3.39
N ILE A 455 -9.66 -25.16 2.30
CA ILE A 455 -10.42 -24.35 1.34
C ILE A 455 -10.27 -24.95 -0.07
N SER A 456 -11.20 -24.65 -0.98
CA SER A 456 -11.10 -25.12 -2.37
C SER A 456 -10.10 -24.27 -3.16
N GLU A 457 -9.52 -24.83 -4.23
CA GLU A 457 -8.67 -24.08 -5.18
C GLU A 457 -9.41 -22.89 -5.79
N THR A 458 -10.69 -23.07 -6.12
CA THR A 458 -11.53 -21.99 -6.68
C THR A 458 -11.72 -20.85 -5.69
N GLU A 459 -11.93 -21.16 -4.41
CA GLU A 459 -12.04 -20.16 -3.34
C GLU A 459 -10.72 -19.42 -3.16
N LEU A 460 -9.60 -20.14 -3.08
CA LEU A 460 -8.26 -19.55 -2.96
C LEU A 460 -7.93 -18.64 -4.14
N ALA A 461 -8.17 -19.10 -5.38
CA ALA A 461 -7.88 -18.33 -6.58
C ALA A 461 -8.71 -17.02 -6.62
N ARG A 462 -9.98 -17.07 -6.25
CA ARG A 462 -10.85 -15.89 -6.15
C ARG A 462 -10.33 -14.89 -5.12
N ILE A 463 -9.98 -15.35 -3.91
CA ILE A 463 -9.48 -14.49 -2.84
C ILE A 463 -8.17 -13.82 -3.24
N LYS A 464 -7.23 -14.58 -3.81
CA LYS A 464 -5.96 -14.02 -4.32
C LYS A 464 -6.19 -12.95 -5.37
N THR A 465 -7.08 -13.19 -6.33
CA THR A 465 -7.42 -12.19 -7.36
C THR A 465 -7.93 -10.90 -6.74
N GLN A 466 -8.79 -10.98 -5.74
CA GLN A 466 -9.37 -9.81 -5.06
C GLN A 466 -8.32 -9.04 -4.24
N LEU A 467 -7.48 -9.74 -3.46
CA LEU A 467 -6.40 -9.12 -2.69
C LEU A 467 -5.38 -8.42 -3.60
N ILE A 468 -4.98 -9.08 -4.70
CA ILE A 468 -4.05 -8.51 -5.65
C ILE A 468 -4.65 -7.25 -6.31
N ALA A 469 -5.90 -7.31 -6.73
CA ALA A 469 -6.59 -6.16 -7.30
C ALA A 469 -6.63 -4.99 -6.30
N GLN A 470 -6.92 -5.26 -5.02
CA GLN A 470 -6.93 -4.25 -3.98
C GLN A 470 -5.54 -3.61 -3.78
N GLN A 471 -4.46 -4.41 -3.79
CA GLN A 471 -3.10 -3.88 -3.69
C GLN A 471 -2.71 -3.04 -4.92
N ILE A 472 -3.12 -3.46 -6.12
CA ILE A 472 -2.90 -2.68 -7.35
C ILE A 472 -3.64 -1.34 -7.26
N TYR A 473 -4.91 -1.32 -6.84
CA TYR A 473 -5.69 -0.08 -6.69
C TYR A 473 -5.10 0.89 -5.65
N LYS A 474 -4.53 0.38 -4.56
CA LYS A 474 -3.79 1.24 -3.60
C LYS A 474 -2.63 1.99 -4.27
N ARG A 475 -1.99 1.36 -5.26
CA ARG A 475 -0.85 1.92 -6.00
C ARG A 475 -1.24 2.91 -7.11
N ASP A 476 -2.53 3.07 -7.42
CA ASP A 476 -2.99 4.11 -8.37
C ASP A 476 -2.80 5.52 -7.79
N SER A 477 -2.90 5.67 -6.47
CA SER A 477 -2.68 6.92 -5.76
C SER A 477 -1.20 7.11 -5.43
N LEU A 478 -0.63 8.26 -5.80
CA LEU A 478 0.73 8.66 -5.37
C LEU A 478 0.86 8.60 -3.84
N PHE A 479 -0.12 9.16 -3.12
CA PHE A 479 -0.15 9.12 -1.65
C PHE A 479 -0.11 7.69 -1.11
N GLY A 480 -0.91 6.79 -1.69
CA GLY A 480 -0.93 5.37 -1.31
C GLY A 480 0.42 4.68 -1.52
N GLN A 481 1.13 5.01 -2.60
CA GLN A 481 2.48 4.48 -2.87
C GLN A 481 3.51 4.99 -1.85
N ILE A 482 3.47 6.28 -1.51
CA ILE A 482 4.38 6.88 -0.53
C ILE A 482 4.10 6.33 0.88
N MET A 483 2.82 6.12 1.23
CA MET A 483 2.41 5.45 2.47
C MET A 483 2.94 4.02 2.56
N GLU A 484 2.86 3.23 1.47
CA GLU A 484 3.36 1.85 1.43
C GLU A 484 4.88 1.82 1.68
N ILE A 485 5.64 2.71 1.04
CA ILE A 485 7.09 2.86 1.27
C ILE A 485 7.37 3.17 2.75
N GLY A 486 6.68 4.17 3.31
CA GLY A 486 6.88 4.58 4.70
C GLY A 486 6.56 3.49 5.71
N LEU A 487 5.47 2.76 5.49
CA LEU A 487 5.10 1.62 6.32
C LEU A 487 6.18 0.54 6.30
N LEU A 488 6.60 0.07 5.13
CA LEU A 488 7.64 -0.97 5.02
C LEU A 488 8.93 -0.56 5.73
N GLU A 489 9.40 0.64 5.46
CA GLU A 489 10.65 1.16 6.03
C GLU A 489 10.57 1.37 7.55
N SER A 490 9.42 1.80 8.07
CA SER A 490 9.22 1.98 9.52
C SER A 490 9.22 0.66 10.28
N PHE A 491 8.83 -0.43 9.62
CA PHE A 491 8.89 -1.78 10.19
C PHE A 491 10.24 -2.49 9.97
N GLY A 492 11.23 -1.82 9.36
CA GLY A 492 12.53 -2.40 9.04
C GLY A 492 12.53 -3.33 7.83
N LEU A 493 11.50 -3.24 7.00
CA LEU A 493 11.44 -3.88 5.68
C LEU A 493 11.88 -2.85 4.63
N ASP A 494 12.75 -3.27 3.70
CA ASP A 494 13.12 -2.39 2.59
C ASP A 494 11.91 -2.19 1.67
N TYR A 495 11.69 -0.96 1.18
CA TYR A 495 10.55 -0.63 0.31
C TYR A 495 10.47 -1.50 -0.95
N THR A 496 11.60 -2.03 -1.44
CA THR A 496 11.65 -2.94 -2.59
C THR A 496 10.96 -4.28 -2.31
N GLN A 497 10.70 -4.61 -1.05
CA GLN A 497 10.01 -5.85 -0.68
C GLN A 497 8.51 -5.83 -0.97
N SER A 498 7.93 -4.70 -1.30
CA SER A 498 6.51 -4.56 -1.64
C SER A 498 6.07 -5.58 -2.72
N ASP A 499 6.82 -5.67 -3.82
CA ASP A 499 6.53 -6.66 -4.89
C ASP A 499 6.81 -8.11 -4.46
N THR A 500 7.78 -8.32 -3.58
CA THR A 500 8.10 -9.63 -3.02
C THR A 500 6.97 -10.13 -2.11
N ILE A 501 6.42 -9.26 -1.26
CA ILE A 501 5.25 -9.56 -0.40
C ILE A 501 4.05 -9.92 -1.27
N LEU A 502 3.77 -9.15 -2.32
CA LEU A 502 2.68 -9.45 -3.24
C LEU A 502 2.86 -10.82 -3.93
N LYS A 503 4.08 -11.13 -4.40
CA LYS A 503 4.39 -12.44 -4.97
C LYS A 503 4.23 -13.58 -3.95
N ARG A 504 4.61 -13.39 -2.69
CA ARG A 504 4.39 -14.39 -1.63
C ARG A 504 2.91 -14.65 -1.41
N LEU A 505 2.08 -13.61 -1.31
CA LEU A 505 0.61 -13.74 -1.22
C LEU A 505 0.03 -14.51 -2.41
N GLN A 506 0.55 -14.28 -3.63
CA GLN A 506 0.15 -15.04 -4.82
C GLN A 506 0.50 -16.54 -4.73
N ASN A 507 1.59 -16.88 -4.03
CA ASN A 507 2.10 -18.24 -3.93
C ASN A 507 1.56 -19.02 -2.72
N VAL A 508 0.79 -18.39 -1.81
CA VAL A 508 0.17 -19.10 -0.67
C VAL A 508 -0.67 -20.27 -1.17
N THR A 509 -0.52 -21.43 -0.54
CA THR A 509 -1.28 -22.64 -0.88
C THR A 509 -2.46 -22.86 0.07
N LYS A 510 -3.41 -23.69 -0.32
CA LYS A 510 -4.55 -24.07 0.56
C LYS A 510 -4.09 -24.84 1.78
N GLU A 511 -3.01 -25.62 1.64
CA GLU A 511 -2.38 -26.36 2.73
C GLU A 511 -1.79 -25.40 3.80
N GLN A 512 -1.15 -24.30 3.36
CA GLN A 512 -0.67 -23.26 4.27
C GLN A 512 -1.83 -22.57 5.00
N VAL A 513 -2.90 -22.20 4.28
CA VAL A 513 -4.11 -21.63 4.92
C VAL A 513 -4.72 -22.59 5.94
N ARG A 514 -4.81 -23.88 5.61
CA ARG A 514 -5.27 -24.91 6.54
C ARG A 514 -4.34 -25.05 7.74
N SER A 515 -3.03 -25.02 7.52
CA SER A 515 -2.01 -25.14 8.55
C SER A 515 -2.11 -24.01 9.58
N VAL A 516 -2.18 -22.76 9.14
CA VAL A 516 -2.28 -21.60 10.04
C VAL A 516 -3.61 -21.58 10.78
N ALA A 517 -4.72 -21.98 10.16
CA ALA A 517 -6.00 -22.14 10.83
C ALA A 517 -5.95 -23.17 11.96
N LYS A 518 -5.15 -24.24 11.81
CA LYS A 518 -4.92 -25.23 12.86
C LYS A 518 -3.95 -24.76 13.93
N GLN A 519 -2.91 -24.05 13.55
CA GLN A 519 -1.80 -23.67 14.43
C GLN A 519 -2.16 -22.50 15.35
N TYR A 520 -2.81 -21.46 14.84
CA TYR A 520 -3.00 -20.20 15.56
C TYR A 520 -4.39 -20.04 16.19
N PHE A 521 -5.40 -20.84 15.80
CA PHE A 521 -6.76 -20.70 16.32
C PHE A 521 -7.07 -21.78 17.33
N ASN A 522 -6.48 -21.65 18.50
CA ASN A 522 -6.66 -22.58 19.62
C ASN A 522 -6.82 -21.81 20.94
N ASP A 523 -7.13 -22.52 22.00
CA ASP A 523 -7.42 -21.94 23.31
C ASP A 523 -6.21 -21.26 23.97
N ASP A 524 -4.98 -21.69 23.63
CA ASP A 524 -3.74 -21.13 24.19
C ASP A 524 -3.29 -19.82 23.50
N THR A 525 -4.01 -19.38 22.47
CA THR A 525 -3.76 -18.11 21.79
C THR A 525 -4.93 -17.13 21.90
N LEU A 526 -6.06 -17.57 22.47
CA LEU A 526 -7.34 -16.88 22.42
C LEU A 526 -7.59 -15.98 23.63
N THR A 527 -7.91 -14.73 23.34
CA THR A 527 -8.56 -13.79 24.25
C THR A 527 -9.98 -13.52 23.76
N VAL A 528 -10.98 -13.72 24.61
CA VAL A 528 -12.39 -13.48 24.36
C VAL A 528 -12.84 -12.25 25.13
N LEU A 529 -13.36 -11.25 24.44
CA LEU A 529 -14.02 -10.11 25.06
C LEU A 529 -15.50 -10.14 24.71
N THR A 530 -16.35 -10.07 25.73
CA THR A 530 -17.80 -9.90 25.59
C THR A 530 -18.19 -8.51 26.07
N LEU A 531 -18.98 -7.78 25.28
CA LEU A 531 -19.60 -6.53 25.70
C LEU A 531 -21.02 -6.82 26.20
N THR A 532 -21.26 -6.48 27.45
CA THR A 532 -22.60 -6.42 28.05
C THR A 532 -23.12 -4.98 27.99
N PRO A 533 -24.15 -4.69 27.18
CA PRO A 533 -24.71 -3.34 27.10
C PRO A 533 -25.29 -2.89 28.44
N ILE A 534 -24.98 -1.63 28.79
CA ILE A 534 -25.71 -0.91 29.84
C ILE A 534 -26.51 0.23 29.15
N PRO A 535 -27.75 0.48 29.59
CA PRO A 535 -28.56 1.53 28.98
C PRO A 535 -27.94 2.89 29.23
N LEU A 536 -28.13 3.83 28.28
CA LEU A 536 -27.88 5.25 28.52
C LEU A 536 -28.74 5.67 29.75
N GLN A 537 -28.07 6.12 30.79
CA GLN A 537 -28.79 6.83 31.85
C GLN A 537 -29.41 8.12 31.24
N LYS A 538 -30.74 8.20 31.28
CA LYS A 538 -31.49 9.38 30.79
C LYS A 538 -31.22 10.58 31.66
#